data_6353650109414c3f7010c840c1ea3b3e
#
_entry.id   6353650109414c3f7010c840c1ea3b3e
#
_cell.length_a   1.000
_cell.length_b   1.000
_cell.length_c   1.000
_cell.angle_alpha   90.00
_cell.angle_beta   90.00
_cell.angle_gamma   90.00
#
_symmetry.space_group_name_H-M   'P 1'
#
loop_
_entity.id
_entity.type
_entity.pdbx_description
1 polymer ?
#
loop_
_entity_poly.entity_id
_entity_poly.type
_entity_poly.pdbx_seq_one_letter_code
_entity_poly.pdbx_strand_id
1 'polypeptide(L)'
;MVMDRETGEYMITLGMDENSHLGGIAYDGDNVWVCNSHDGTIERISYDFIQQMAYQNKGEVVDARDVVDEYPVKNTPSCITYYGGRLWIATHTLFVNSKIYAYYFDHSSDKLIALSGYKIPSKVQGVAFDSSGGVYLSSSYGRNKSSYLYNYTSITSLATSPNHPALKVEMPPCSEEIDIYNDTIYVMFESAGEKYLEGTDGKGTSLSPIEKILMIPIDQLD
;
A
#
# COMPACT_ATOMS: atom_id res chain seq x y z
N MET A 1 -7.99 -8.37 6.00
CA MET A 1 -9.39 -8.68 5.73
C MET A 1 -9.54 -8.98 4.25
N VAL A 2 -10.28 -10.03 3.90
CA VAL A 2 -10.58 -10.45 2.52
C VAL A 2 -12.07 -10.23 2.28
N MET A 3 -12.39 -9.61 1.16
CA MET A 3 -13.76 -9.31 0.75
C MET A 3 -13.97 -9.80 -0.69
N ASP A 4 -15.17 -10.25 -0.99
CA ASP A 4 -15.57 -10.50 -2.36
C ASP A 4 -15.64 -9.18 -3.12
N ARG A 5 -14.98 -9.10 -4.26
CA ARG A 5 -14.83 -7.85 -5.00
C ARG A 5 -16.13 -7.38 -5.66
N GLU A 6 -16.95 -8.30 -6.12
CA GLU A 6 -18.16 -7.96 -6.88
C GLU A 6 -19.31 -7.58 -5.94
N THR A 7 -19.43 -8.32 -4.84
CA THR A 7 -20.53 -8.15 -3.89
C THR A 7 -20.19 -7.25 -2.71
N GLY A 8 -18.88 -7.05 -2.41
CA GLY A 8 -18.39 -6.39 -1.21
C GLY A 8 -18.59 -7.23 0.07
N GLU A 9 -18.94 -8.51 -0.08
CA GLU A 9 -19.21 -9.39 1.06
C GLU A 9 -17.90 -9.71 1.80
N TYR A 10 -17.94 -9.66 3.13
CA TYR A 10 -16.83 -10.09 3.98
C TYR A 10 -16.64 -11.61 3.86
N MET A 11 -15.42 -12.04 3.58
CA MET A 11 -15.06 -13.44 3.44
C MET A 11 -14.34 -13.95 4.69
N ILE A 12 -13.15 -13.47 4.98
CA ILE A 12 -12.34 -13.86 6.14
C ILE A 12 -11.45 -12.70 6.60
N THR A 13 -10.91 -12.79 7.80
CA THR A 13 -9.74 -12.03 8.23
C THR A 13 -8.56 -12.99 8.44
N LEU A 14 -7.40 -12.66 7.87
CA LEU A 14 -6.16 -13.34 8.17
C LEU A 14 -5.52 -12.68 9.39
N GLY A 15 -5.34 -13.45 10.47
CA GLY A 15 -4.60 -13.01 11.66
C GLY A 15 -3.12 -13.19 11.42
N MET A 16 -2.39 -12.10 11.43
CA MET A 16 -0.92 -12.05 11.34
C MET A 16 -0.34 -11.73 12.71
N ASP A 17 0.97 -11.51 12.82
CA ASP A 17 1.57 -11.15 14.10
C ASP A 17 0.95 -9.86 14.64
N GLU A 18 0.58 -9.85 15.93
CA GLU A 18 -0.09 -8.72 16.58
C GLU A 18 0.80 -7.46 16.72
N ASN A 19 2.11 -7.62 16.63
CA ASN A 19 3.07 -6.52 16.67
C ASN A 19 3.36 -5.94 15.28
N SER A 20 2.84 -6.56 14.21
CA SER A 20 3.06 -6.09 12.84
C SER A 20 2.30 -4.79 12.56
N HIS A 21 2.99 -3.83 11.98
CA HIS A 21 2.34 -2.70 11.32
C HIS A 21 2.29 -2.97 9.82
N LEU A 22 1.14 -3.41 9.35
CA LEU A 22 0.90 -3.83 7.97
C LEU A 22 0.56 -2.61 7.10
N GLY A 23 1.59 -1.87 6.69
CA GLY A 23 1.43 -0.56 6.05
C GLY A 23 1.09 -0.59 4.56
N GLY A 24 1.18 -1.74 3.90
CA GLY A 24 0.87 -1.87 2.48
C GLY A 24 0.75 -3.32 2.04
N ILE A 25 0.05 -3.54 0.93
CA ILE A 25 -0.25 -4.86 0.37
C ILE A 25 -0.08 -4.83 -1.16
N ALA A 26 0.48 -5.88 -1.74
CA ALA A 26 0.61 -6.06 -3.18
C ALA A 26 0.31 -7.50 -3.60
N TYR A 27 -0.14 -7.67 -4.86
CA TYR A 27 -0.39 -8.98 -5.46
C TYR A 27 0.46 -9.15 -6.71
N ASP A 28 1.19 -10.28 -6.81
CA ASP A 28 2.12 -10.54 -7.92
C ASP A 28 1.57 -11.51 -8.99
N GLY A 29 0.36 -12.00 -8.77
CA GLY A 29 -0.29 -13.03 -9.60
C GLY A 29 -0.43 -14.37 -8.88
N ASP A 30 0.51 -14.70 -7.98
CA ASP A 30 0.55 -15.96 -7.24
C ASP A 30 0.53 -15.75 -5.73
N ASN A 31 1.05 -14.62 -5.25
CA ASN A 31 1.22 -14.34 -3.83
C ASN A 31 0.72 -12.94 -3.48
N VAL A 32 0.30 -12.81 -2.24
CA VAL A 32 0.05 -11.51 -1.58
C VAL A 32 1.25 -11.19 -0.71
N TRP A 33 1.79 -9.99 -0.89
CA TRP A 33 2.94 -9.43 -0.19
C TRP A 33 2.49 -8.31 0.73
N VAL A 34 2.94 -8.34 1.98
CA VAL A 34 2.52 -7.39 3.01
C VAL A 34 3.73 -6.76 3.67
N CYS A 35 3.69 -5.43 3.87
CA CYS A 35 4.74 -4.72 4.60
C CYS A 35 4.66 -5.00 6.10
N ASN A 36 5.76 -5.43 6.73
CA ASN A 36 5.92 -5.43 8.18
C ASN A 36 7.02 -4.41 8.56
N SER A 37 6.60 -3.19 8.88
CA SER A 37 7.53 -2.10 9.19
C SER A 37 8.18 -2.23 10.57
N HIS A 38 7.60 -3.04 11.48
CA HIS A 38 8.16 -3.28 12.80
C HIS A 38 9.45 -4.11 12.70
N ASP A 39 9.41 -5.21 11.94
CA ASP A 39 10.54 -6.13 11.81
C ASP A 39 11.44 -5.81 10.62
N GLY A 40 11.01 -4.90 9.75
CA GLY A 40 11.76 -4.51 8.56
C GLY A 40 11.73 -5.60 7.48
N THR A 41 10.63 -6.36 7.42
CA THR A 41 10.42 -7.48 6.49
C THR A 41 9.25 -7.23 5.55
N ILE A 42 9.19 -8.00 4.48
CA ILE A 42 8.00 -8.21 3.67
C ILE A 42 7.54 -9.63 3.91
N GLU A 43 6.28 -9.78 4.19
CA GLU A 43 5.62 -11.06 4.43
C GLU A 43 4.93 -11.53 3.16
N ARG A 44 5.09 -12.81 2.81
CA ARG A 44 4.45 -13.44 1.64
C ARG A 44 3.43 -14.47 2.09
N ILE A 45 2.24 -14.40 1.50
CA ILE A 45 1.18 -15.39 1.69
C ILE A 45 0.74 -15.88 0.32
N SER A 46 0.66 -17.20 0.13
CA SER A 46 0.13 -17.79 -1.12
C SER A 46 -1.31 -17.34 -1.36
N TYR A 47 -1.63 -16.90 -2.57
CA TYR A 47 -2.99 -16.55 -2.93
C TYR A 47 -3.93 -17.75 -2.92
N ASP A 48 -3.43 -18.94 -3.29
CA ASP A 48 -4.19 -20.19 -3.21
C ASP A 48 -4.62 -20.49 -1.76
N PHE A 49 -3.72 -20.27 -0.79
CA PHE A 49 -4.07 -20.42 0.63
C PHE A 49 -5.20 -19.45 1.02
N ILE A 50 -5.11 -18.19 0.61
CA ILE A 50 -6.15 -17.19 0.90
C ILE A 50 -7.50 -17.61 0.31
N GLN A 51 -7.51 -18.06 -0.95
CA GLN A 51 -8.73 -18.54 -1.61
C GLN A 51 -9.32 -19.76 -0.92
N GLN A 52 -8.48 -20.74 -0.56
CA GLN A 52 -8.92 -21.93 0.14
C GLN A 52 -9.54 -21.59 1.49
N MET A 53 -8.89 -20.72 2.28
CA MET A 53 -9.40 -20.30 3.58
C MET A 53 -10.69 -19.48 3.44
N ALA A 54 -10.78 -18.59 2.46
CA ALA A 54 -12.00 -17.83 2.20
C ALA A 54 -13.20 -18.73 1.85
N TYR A 55 -12.95 -19.83 1.18
CA TYR A 55 -13.99 -20.83 0.87
C TYR A 55 -14.39 -21.68 2.10
N GLN A 56 -13.40 -22.13 2.88
CA GLN A 56 -13.63 -23.09 3.98
C GLN A 56 -14.09 -22.42 5.29
N ASN A 57 -13.66 -21.20 5.54
CA ASN A 57 -13.78 -20.50 6.83
C ASN A 57 -14.54 -19.17 6.70
N LYS A 58 -15.49 -19.09 5.76
CA LYS A 58 -16.24 -17.85 5.50
C LYS A 58 -16.83 -17.24 6.78
N GLY A 59 -16.52 -15.98 7.02
CA GLY A 59 -16.98 -15.24 8.19
C GLY A 59 -16.03 -15.32 9.40
N GLU A 60 -14.93 -16.06 9.33
CA GLU A 60 -14.03 -16.31 10.46
C GLU A 60 -12.73 -15.50 10.39
N VAL A 61 -12.01 -15.51 11.51
CA VAL A 61 -10.61 -15.09 11.59
C VAL A 61 -9.74 -16.34 11.49
N VAL A 62 -8.89 -16.39 10.48
CA VAL A 62 -7.96 -17.50 10.22
C VAL A 62 -6.56 -17.09 10.66
N ASP A 63 -5.92 -17.88 11.51
CA ASP A 63 -4.53 -17.67 11.90
C ASP A 63 -3.61 -18.00 10.72
N ALA A 64 -2.88 -16.99 10.23
CA ALA A 64 -1.97 -17.11 9.10
C ALA A 64 -0.48 -17.08 9.50
N ARG A 65 -0.15 -17.00 10.79
CA ARG A 65 1.24 -16.83 11.27
C ARG A 65 2.17 -17.95 10.85
N ASP A 66 1.69 -19.18 10.83
CA ASP A 66 2.50 -20.36 10.48
C ASP A 66 2.66 -20.59 8.96
N VAL A 67 1.98 -19.80 8.12
CA VAL A 67 2.02 -19.93 6.65
C VAL A 67 2.59 -18.71 5.94
N VAL A 68 3.11 -17.77 6.71
CA VAL A 68 3.76 -16.57 6.20
C VAL A 68 5.26 -16.81 6.06
N ASP A 69 5.81 -16.49 4.89
CA ASP A 69 7.25 -16.41 4.69
C ASP A 69 7.72 -14.97 4.83
N GLU A 70 8.81 -14.75 5.57
CA GLU A 70 9.36 -13.43 5.84
C GLU A 70 10.65 -13.17 5.07
N TYR A 71 10.74 -12.00 4.42
CA TYR A 71 11.89 -11.59 3.64
C TYR A 71 12.42 -10.23 4.12
N PRO A 72 13.68 -10.16 4.60
CA PRO A 72 14.27 -8.90 5.02
C PRO A 72 14.49 -7.97 3.83
N VAL A 73 14.23 -6.67 4.04
CA VAL A 73 14.44 -5.63 3.05
C VAL A 73 15.40 -4.53 3.54
N LYS A 74 15.98 -3.75 2.62
CA LYS A 74 16.98 -2.72 2.95
C LYS A 74 16.42 -1.46 3.61
N ASN A 75 15.14 -1.21 3.40
CA ASN A 75 14.46 -0.03 3.89
C ASN A 75 13.31 -0.43 4.79
N THR A 76 12.89 0.44 5.71
CA THR A 76 11.67 0.21 6.49
C THR A 76 10.47 0.20 5.54
N PRO A 77 9.79 -0.94 5.37
CA PRO A 77 8.69 -1.07 4.42
C PRO A 77 7.43 -0.42 4.97
N SER A 78 6.90 0.58 4.27
CA SER A 78 5.69 1.30 4.69
C SER A 78 4.56 1.20 3.68
N CYS A 79 4.88 1.09 2.41
CA CYS A 79 3.92 0.75 1.35
C CYS A 79 4.61 -0.04 0.25
N ILE A 80 3.84 -0.79 -0.53
CA ILE A 80 4.34 -1.74 -1.52
C ILE A 80 3.40 -1.82 -2.71
N THR A 81 3.94 -2.01 -3.90
CA THR A 81 3.18 -2.40 -5.09
C THR A 81 3.97 -3.38 -5.95
N TYR A 82 3.27 -4.10 -6.81
CA TYR A 82 3.90 -4.98 -7.81
C TYR A 82 3.72 -4.42 -9.21
N TYR A 83 4.84 -4.20 -9.90
CA TYR A 83 4.82 -3.70 -11.28
C TYR A 83 6.05 -4.18 -12.06
N GLY A 84 5.83 -4.62 -13.29
CA GLY A 84 6.91 -5.01 -14.20
C GLY A 84 7.79 -6.14 -13.68
N GLY A 85 7.21 -7.14 -13.01
CA GLY A 85 7.93 -8.27 -12.43
C GLY A 85 8.74 -7.94 -11.19
N ARG A 86 8.41 -6.86 -10.48
CA ARG A 86 9.16 -6.35 -9.31
C ARG A 86 8.23 -5.87 -8.22
N LEU A 87 8.65 -6.08 -6.98
CA LEU A 87 8.06 -5.41 -5.83
C LEU A 87 8.73 -4.04 -5.65
N TRP A 88 7.92 -3.01 -5.52
CA TRP A 88 8.35 -1.64 -5.28
C TRP A 88 7.97 -1.25 -3.86
N ILE A 89 8.97 -1.10 -2.99
CA ILE A 89 8.78 -0.94 -1.56
C ILE A 89 9.28 0.44 -1.15
N ALA A 90 8.38 1.26 -0.61
CA ALA A 90 8.70 2.62 -0.18
C ALA A 90 8.73 2.74 1.34
N THR A 91 9.49 3.71 1.83
CA THR A 91 9.58 4.07 3.25
C THR A 91 8.82 5.36 3.50
N HIS A 92 8.01 5.41 4.54
CA HIS A 92 7.40 6.65 5.01
C HIS A 92 8.41 7.49 5.79
N THR A 93 8.46 8.80 5.49
CA THR A 93 9.24 9.78 6.25
C THR A 93 8.43 11.07 6.40
N LEU A 94 8.62 11.84 7.47
CA LEU A 94 7.83 13.04 7.74
C LEU A 94 8.41 14.32 7.13
N PHE A 95 9.73 14.51 7.20
CA PHE A 95 10.35 15.83 6.96
C PHE A 95 11.38 15.83 5.84
N VAL A 96 11.91 14.68 5.48
CA VAL A 96 12.93 14.54 4.43
C VAL A 96 12.42 13.67 3.31
N ASN A 97 12.95 13.85 2.11
CA ASN A 97 12.65 12.94 1.02
C ASN A 97 12.98 11.50 1.42
N SER A 98 12.12 10.59 1.02
CA SER A 98 12.25 9.18 1.30
C SER A 98 12.85 8.41 0.11
N LYS A 99 12.73 7.11 0.15
CA LYS A 99 13.22 6.20 -0.90
C LYS A 99 12.20 5.12 -1.20
N ILE A 100 12.15 4.74 -2.47
CA ILE A 100 11.51 3.53 -2.96
C ILE A 100 12.58 2.62 -3.57
N TYR A 101 12.52 1.33 -3.27
CA TYR A 101 13.42 0.33 -3.84
C TYR A 101 12.63 -0.66 -4.67
N ALA A 102 13.20 -1.04 -5.81
CA ALA A 102 12.74 -2.19 -6.58
C ALA A 102 13.41 -3.45 -6.05
N TYR A 103 12.63 -4.52 -5.93
CA TYR A 103 13.12 -5.84 -5.57
C TYR A 103 12.67 -6.86 -6.60
N TYR A 104 13.52 -7.80 -6.88
CA TYR A 104 13.20 -8.99 -7.65
C TYR A 104 13.14 -10.19 -6.70
N PHE A 105 12.11 -11.00 -6.84
CA PHE A 105 12.03 -12.26 -6.12
C PHE A 105 12.71 -13.37 -6.92
N ASP A 106 13.80 -13.90 -6.38
CA ASP A 106 14.53 -15.02 -6.97
C ASP A 106 13.99 -16.35 -6.45
N HIS A 107 13.13 -16.98 -7.24
CA HIS A 107 12.54 -18.28 -6.92
C HIS A 107 13.58 -19.39 -6.72
N SER A 108 14.79 -19.28 -7.31
CA SER A 108 15.80 -20.31 -7.22
C SER A 108 16.52 -20.32 -5.86
N SER A 109 16.66 -19.17 -5.25
CA SER A 109 17.30 -18.99 -3.94
C SER A 109 16.31 -18.64 -2.83
N ASP A 110 15.01 -18.50 -3.17
CA ASP A 110 13.95 -18.06 -2.27
C ASP A 110 14.30 -16.76 -1.52
N LYS A 111 14.66 -15.72 -2.29
CA LYS A 111 15.12 -14.44 -1.73
C LYS A 111 14.58 -13.23 -2.49
N LEU A 112 14.37 -12.15 -1.75
CA LEU A 112 14.20 -10.81 -2.31
C LEU A 112 15.56 -10.16 -2.56
N ILE A 113 15.83 -9.84 -3.82
CA ILE A 113 17.08 -9.21 -4.26
C ILE A 113 16.82 -7.74 -4.55
N ALA A 114 17.44 -6.86 -3.77
CA ALA A 114 17.33 -5.43 -3.97
C ALA A 114 18.04 -5.02 -5.28
N LEU A 115 17.32 -4.28 -6.11
CA LEU A 115 17.81 -3.68 -7.34
C LEU A 115 18.17 -2.20 -7.11
N SER A 116 17.49 -1.31 -7.80
CA SER A 116 17.71 0.13 -7.73
C SER A 116 16.85 0.78 -6.66
N GLY A 117 17.39 1.82 -6.02
CA GLY A 117 16.65 2.69 -5.11
C GLY A 117 16.52 4.09 -5.70
N TYR A 118 15.36 4.70 -5.54
CA TYR A 118 15.01 6.00 -6.07
C TYR A 118 14.52 6.92 -4.95
N LYS A 119 14.81 8.21 -5.11
CA LYS A 119 14.34 9.24 -4.18
C LYS A 119 12.87 9.56 -4.47
N ILE A 120 12.06 9.66 -3.42
CA ILE A 120 10.64 10.03 -3.49
C ILE A 120 10.33 11.16 -2.51
N PRO A 121 9.19 11.84 -2.59
CA PRO A 121 8.74 12.81 -1.59
C PRO A 121 8.66 12.21 -0.19
N SER A 122 8.56 13.05 0.82
CA SER A 122 8.15 12.65 2.17
C SER A 122 6.64 12.35 2.24
N LYS A 123 6.21 11.68 3.30
CA LYS A 123 4.79 11.41 3.66
C LYS A 123 4.06 10.52 2.65
N VAL A 124 4.79 9.72 1.88
CA VAL A 124 4.19 8.74 0.98
C VAL A 124 3.62 7.59 1.82
N GLN A 125 2.37 7.26 1.56
CA GLN A 125 1.59 6.22 2.22
C GLN A 125 1.17 5.10 1.25
N GLY A 126 1.17 5.38 -0.05
CA GLY A 126 0.82 4.41 -1.07
C GLY A 126 1.55 4.68 -2.38
N VAL A 127 1.75 3.64 -3.17
CA VAL A 127 2.40 3.69 -4.48
C VAL A 127 1.73 2.76 -5.47
N ALA A 128 1.48 3.24 -6.68
CA ALA A 128 0.98 2.40 -7.77
C ALA A 128 1.61 2.81 -9.11
N PHE A 129 1.58 1.90 -10.07
CA PHE A 129 2.01 2.15 -11.45
C PHE A 129 0.85 1.88 -12.40
N ASP A 130 0.67 2.76 -13.38
CA ASP A 130 -0.22 2.47 -14.51
C ASP A 130 0.46 1.55 -15.54
N SER A 131 -0.33 1.09 -16.51
CA SER A 131 0.14 0.18 -17.56
C SER A 131 1.22 0.77 -18.46
N SER A 132 1.35 2.10 -18.49
CA SER A 132 2.38 2.83 -19.27
C SER A 132 3.69 3.05 -18.49
N GLY A 133 3.71 2.76 -17.19
CA GLY A 133 4.84 3.02 -16.29
C GLY A 133 4.79 4.37 -15.60
N GLY A 134 3.69 5.09 -15.70
CA GLY A 134 3.40 6.27 -14.87
C GLY A 134 3.32 5.87 -13.40
N VAL A 135 3.86 6.71 -12.52
CA VAL A 135 3.93 6.45 -11.07
C VAL A 135 2.96 7.36 -10.35
N TYR A 136 2.16 6.76 -9.50
CA TYR A 136 1.22 7.47 -8.62
C TYR A 136 1.64 7.27 -7.17
N LEU A 137 1.61 8.37 -6.39
CA LEU A 137 1.93 8.33 -4.97
C LEU A 137 0.78 8.98 -4.18
N SER A 138 0.27 8.26 -3.18
CA SER A 138 -0.57 8.84 -2.14
C SER A 138 0.31 9.45 -1.06
N SER A 139 0.06 10.69 -0.69
CA SER A 139 0.82 11.41 0.34
C SER A 139 -0.11 12.02 1.37
N SER A 140 0.07 11.65 2.63
CA SER A 140 -0.78 12.07 3.73
C SER A 140 0.00 12.39 4.99
N TYR A 141 -0.51 13.33 5.76
CA TYR A 141 0.01 13.64 7.10
C TYR A 141 -0.99 14.44 7.94
N GLY A 142 -1.48 13.80 8.97
CA GLY A 142 -2.37 14.41 9.96
C GLY A 142 -3.84 14.38 9.56
N ARG A 143 -4.70 14.32 10.59
CA ARG A 143 -6.13 14.00 10.50
C ARG A 143 -6.99 15.02 9.78
N ASN A 144 -6.54 16.28 9.75
CA ASN A 144 -7.32 17.40 9.24
C ASN A 144 -6.53 18.22 8.22
N LYS A 145 -5.48 17.63 7.64
CA LYS A 145 -4.71 18.23 6.54
C LYS A 145 -4.99 17.45 5.27
N SER A 146 -5.22 18.15 4.18
CA SER A 146 -5.40 17.53 2.87
C SER A 146 -4.30 16.53 2.56
N SER A 147 -4.69 15.39 2.02
CA SER A 147 -3.81 14.45 1.37
C SER A 147 -3.63 14.85 -0.10
N TYR A 148 -2.68 14.23 -0.76
CA TYR A 148 -2.41 14.53 -2.17
C TYR A 148 -2.12 13.24 -2.95
N LEU A 149 -2.68 13.15 -4.14
CA LEU A 149 -2.27 12.21 -5.16
C LEU A 149 -1.27 12.91 -6.09
N TYR A 150 -0.08 12.36 -6.22
CA TYR A 150 0.95 12.83 -7.16
C TYR A 150 1.05 11.87 -8.33
N ASN A 151 1.17 12.39 -9.55
CA ASN A 151 1.51 11.61 -10.73
C ASN A 151 2.88 12.04 -11.27
N TYR A 152 3.66 11.06 -11.69
CA TYR A 152 4.92 11.22 -12.42
C TYR A 152 4.86 10.35 -13.68
N THR A 153 5.34 10.86 -14.79
CA THR A 153 5.29 10.15 -16.08
C THR A 153 6.14 8.87 -16.11
N SER A 154 7.06 8.70 -15.15
CA SER A 154 7.89 7.51 -15.01
C SER A 154 8.65 7.50 -13.67
N ILE A 155 9.22 6.35 -13.29
CA ILE A 155 10.13 6.25 -12.15
C ILE A 155 11.38 7.15 -12.32
N THR A 156 11.82 7.38 -13.54
CA THR A 156 12.96 8.26 -13.84
C THR A 156 12.59 9.73 -13.58
N SER A 157 11.39 10.17 -13.99
CA SER A 157 10.94 11.55 -13.72
C SER A 157 10.74 11.77 -12.22
N LEU A 158 10.18 10.80 -11.52
CA LEU A 158 10.07 10.83 -10.05
C LEU A 158 11.44 10.95 -9.38
N ALA A 159 12.40 10.11 -9.75
CA ALA A 159 13.75 10.11 -9.16
C ALA A 159 14.53 11.40 -9.41
N THR A 160 14.35 11.99 -10.58
CA THR A 160 15.03 13.24 -10.98
C THR A 160 14.44 14.47 -10.28
N SER A 161 13.12 14.50 -10.12
CA SER A 161 12.39 15.66 -9.58
C SER A 161 11.28 15.24 -8.61
N PRO A 162 11.63 14.62 -7.44
CA PRO A 162 10.65 14.01 -6.56
C PRO A 162 9.62 14.99 -5.98
N ASN A 163 9.96 16.27 -5.89
CA ASN A 163 9.07 17.31 -5.34
C ASN A 163 8.32 18.11 -6.44
N HIS A 164 8.43 17.69 -7.71
CA HIS A 164 7.78 18.33 -8.85
C HIS A 164 7.02 17.28 -9.68
N PRO A 165 5.86 16.79 -9.19
CA PRO A 165 5.01 15.87 -9.94
C PRO A 165 4.47 16.53 -11.21
N ALA A 166 4.15 15.74 -12.22
CA ALA A 166 3.47 16.19 -13.42
C ALA A 166 2.04 16.64 -13.10
N LEU A 167 1.39 15.96 -12.16
CA LEU A 167 0.07 16.30 -11.65
C LEU A 167 0.04 16.17 -10.12
N LYS A 168 -0.71 17.08 -9.49
CA LYS A 168 -0.99 17.06 -8.06
C LYS A 168 -2.48 17.29 -7.82
N VAL A 169 -3.16 16.29 -7.29
CA VAL A 169 -4.59 16.36 -6.95
C VAL A 169 -4.74 16.39 -5.43
N GLU A 170 -5.55 17.32 -4.93
CA GLU A 170 -5.89 17.39 -3.51
C GLU A 170 -6.98 16.36 -3.18
N MET A 171 -6.78 15.61 -2.09
CA MET A 171 -7.70 14.60 -1.59
C MET A 171 -8.08 14.87 -0.12
N PRO A 172 -9.17 14.26 0.37
CA PRO A 172 -9.48 14.25 1.79
C PRO A 172 -8.30 13.78 2.66
N PRO A 173 -8.24 14.20 3.94
CA PRO A 173 -7.19 13.76 4.87
C PRO A 173 -7.12 12.24 5.06
N CYS A 174 -5.96 11.76 5.48
CA CYS A 174 -5.71 10.37 5.84
C CYS A 174 -5.83 9.38 4.67
N SER A 175 -5.43 9.77 3.44
CA SER A 175 -5.25 8.78 2.38
C SER A 175 -4.07 7.87 2.71
N GLU A 176 -4.23 6.60 2.46
CA GLU A 176 -3.25 5.54 2.72
C GLU A 176 -2.84 4.86 1.40
N GLU A 177 -2.89 3.54 1.37
CA GLU A 177 -2.51 2.75 0.20
C GLU A 177 -3.41 3.05 -1.02
N ILE A 178 -2.81 2.95 -2.19
CA ILE A 178 -3.48 3.07 -3.49
C ILE A 178 -3.13 1.87 -4.37
N ASP A 179 -4.08 1.49 -5.20
CA ASP A 179 -3.87 0.49 -6.24
C ASP A 179 -4.50 0.96 -7.57
N ILE A 180 -4.01 0.43 -8.69
CA ILE A 180 -4.57 0.72 -10.02
C ILE A 180 -5.06 -0.57 -10.66
N TYR A 181 -6.35 -0.56 -10.98
CA TYR A 181 -6.97 -1.65 -11.70
C TYR A 181 -7.88 -1.12 -12.81
N ASN A 182 -7.72 -1.62 -14.04
CA ASN A 182 -8.49 -1.19 -15.21
C ASN A 182 -8.53 0.35 -15.35
N ASP A 183 -7.36 0.99 -15.37
CA ASP A 183 -7.18 2.44 -15.50
C ASP A 183 -7.96 3.28 -14.48
N THR A 184 -8.24 2.69 -13.33
CA THR A 184 -8.89 3.36 -12.19
C THR A 184 -8.00 3.23 -10.97
N ILE A 185 -7.73 4.35 -10.31
CA ILE A 185 -7.02 4.41 -9.04
C ILE A 185 -8.01 4.20 -7.92
N TYR A 186 -7.72 3.24 -7.05
CA TYR A 186 -8.45 2.98 -5.81
C TYR A 186 -7.66 3.56 -4.66
N VAL A 187 -8.26 4.45 -3.88
CA VAL A 187 -7.61 5.10 -2.74
C VAL A 187 -8.32 4.67 -1.46
N MET A 188 -7.55 4.13 -0.52
CA MET A 188 -8.04 3.81 0.82
C MET A 188 -7.78 4.97 1.78
N PHE A 189 -8.68 5.15 2.75
CA PHE A 189 -8.58 6.17 3.80
C PHE A 189 -8.72 5.51 5.17
N GLU A 190 -7.88 5.90 6.12
CA GLU A 190 -7.99 5.45 7.51
C GLU A 190 -8.86 6.37 8.38
N SER A 191 -9.35 7.49 7.82
CA SER A 191 -10.06 8.56 8.54
C SER A 191 -11.39 8.14 9.19
N ALA A 192 -12.00 7.01 8.75
CA ALA A 192 -13.21 6.43 9.33
C ALA A 192 -12.92 5.35 10.39
N GLY A 193 -11.66 5.02 10.66
CA GLY A 193 -11.31 4.09 11.74
C GLY A 193 -11.62 4.69 13.11
N GLU A 194 -11.95 3.84 14.10
CA GLU A 194 -12.38 4.24 15.45
C GLU A 194 -11.45 5.29 16.10
N LYS A 195 -10.13 5.07 16.06
CA LYS A 195 -9.14 6.01 16.62
C LYS A 195 -9.20 7.41 16.01
N TYR A 196 -9.69 7.55 14.77
CA TYR A 196 -9.83 8.83 14.06
C TYR A 196 -11.21 9.44 14.26
N LEU A 197 -12.27 8.63 14.39
CA LEU A 197 -13.62 9.10 14.66
C LEU A 197 -13.78 9.57 16.09
N GLU A 198 -13.24 8.82 17.04
CA GLU A 198 -13.43 9.04 18.46
C GLU A 198 -12.24 9.75 19.15
N GLY A 199 -11.10 9.81 18.47
CA GLY A 199 -9.89 10.43 19.04
C GLY A 199 -9.29 9.65 20.21
N THR A 200 -9.48 8.32 20.25
CA THR A 200 -9.09 7.46 21.38
C THR A 200 -7.60 7.44 21.67
N ASP A 201 -6.76 7.84 20.71
CA ASP A 201 -5.31 7.97 20.87
C ASP A 201 -4.87 9.37 21.35
N GLY A 202 -5.80 10.25 21.72
CA GLY A 202 -5.53 11.60 22.25
C GLY A 202 -5.07 12.63 21.20
N LYS A 203 -5.10 12.31 19.90
CA LYS A 203 -4.67 13.21 18.81
C LYS A 203 -5.83 13.97 18.14
N GLY A 204 -7.03 13.93 18.74
CA GLY A 204 -8.24 14.56 18.21
C GLY A 204 -8.95 13.70 17.16
N THR A 205 -10.03 14.21 16.61
CA THR A 205 -10.90 13.51 15.65
C THR A 205 -10.65 13.96 14.22
N SER A 206 -11.00 13.12 13.24
CA SER A 206 -11.08 13.52 11.83
C SER A 206 -12.35 14.35 11.58
N LEU A 207 -12.19 15.47 10.88
CA LEU A 207 -13.33 16.33 10.49
C LEU A 207 -14.00 15.86 9.18
N SER A 208 -13.37 14.97 8.43
CA SER A 208 -13.84 14.50 7.13
C SER A 208 -13.59 13.00 6.98
N PRO A 209 -14.29 12.16 7.77
CA PRO A 209 -14.12 10.71 7.68
C PRO A 209 -14.64 10.18 6.33
N ILE A 210 -13.85 9.29 5.72
CA ILE A 210 -14.19 8.63 4.47
C ILE A 210 -14.37 7.13 4.75
N GLU A 211 -15.58 6.65 4.61
CA GLU A 211 -15.98 5.25 4.87
C GLU A 211 -15.94 4.36 3.61
N LYS A 212 -15.50 4.92 2.49
CA LYS A 212 -15.51 4.25 1.19
C LYS A 212 -14.15 4.33 0.51
N ILE A 213 -13.85 3.35 -0.32
CA ILE A 213 -12.73 3.43 -1.25
C ILE A 213 -13.10 4.46 -2.32
N LEU A 214 -12.24 5.47 -2.51
CA LEU A 214 -12.40 6.45 -3.58
C LEU A 214 -11.88 5.84 -4.88
N MET A 215 -12.68 5.93 -5.93
CA MET A 215 -12.32 5.45 -7.27
C MET A 215 -12.13 6.65 -8.19
N ILE A 216 -10.95 6.75 -8.81
CA ILE A 216 -10.58 7.88 -9.68
C ILE A 216 -10.15 7.30 -11.04
N PRO A 217 -10.95 7.43 -12.10
CA PRO A 217 -10.51 7.08 -13.45
C PRO A 217 -9.31 7.94 -13.86
N ILE A 218 -8.27 7.31 -14.43
CA ILE A 218 -7.01 8.01 -14.77
C ILE A 218 -7.25 9.06 -15.85
N ASP A 219 -8.15 8.80 -16.80
CA ASP A 219 -8.52 9.73 -17.86
C ASP A 219 -9.29 10.98 -17.38
N GLN A 220 -9.70 11.03 -16.12
CA GLN A 220 -10.35 12.19 -15.49
C GLN A 220 -9.37 13.01 -14.62
N LEU A 221 -8.11 12.64 -14.59
CA LEU A 221 -7.06 13.37 -13.90
C LEU A 221 -6.45 14.44 -14.84
N ASP A 222 -7.06 15.61 -14.90
CA ASP A 222 -6.58 16.78 -15.68
C ASP A 222 -5.88 17.82 -14.79
#